data_afd01c252589607f462c3189833c1431
#
_entry.id   afd01c252589607f462c3189833c1431
#
_cell.length_a   1.000
_cell.length_b   1.000
_cell.length_c   1.000
_cell.angle_alpha   90.00
_cell.angle_beta   90.00
_cell.angle_gamma   90.00
#
_symmetry.space_group_name_H-M   'P 1'
#
loop_
_entity.id
_entity.type
_entity.pdbx_description
1 polymer ?
#
loop_
_entity_poly.entity_id
_entity_poly.type
_entity_poly.pdbx_seq_one_letter_code
_entity_poly.pdbx_strand_id
1 'polypeptide(L)'
;MTANLDRLLSEVDAVLLDFDGPICSIFAGLPAPQVATELINVLERHAVDILPDFVNEPDPLEVLRRISGGDRHIIQTVEDALCAAEKRAVDSADPTPYGREVIVAARQAGMPVAVVSNNSAGAIETYLKTHRLAEYVSPVVGRAYAEPEKMKPDPTPIQQAVRTVGIPPNRCVLVGDSLTDIHGARAANVRVIGYANRPTKIKRFQAAGADAVVTSMGEIARELIKRSDA
;
A
#
# COMPACT_ATOMS: atom_id res chain seq x y z
N MET A 1 -19.84 -14.82 -0.91
CA MET A 1 -18.69 -13.91 -1.01
C MET A 1 -18.00 -14.00 -2.37
N THR A 2 -17.78 -15.17 -2.93
CA THR A 2 -17.15 -15.36 -4.26
C THR A 2 -17.88 -14.70 -5.45
N ALA A 3 -19.20 -14.75 -5.51
CA ALA A 3 -19.98 -14.17 -6.62
C ALA A 3 -19.85 -12.63 -6.74
N ASN A 4 -19.53 -11.92 -5.65
CA ASN A 4 -19.30 -10.48 -5.69
C ASN A 4 -17.89 -10.14 -6.17
N LEU A 5 -16.89 -10.97 -5.86
CA LEU A 5 -15.51 -10.79 -6.30
C LEU A 5 -15.35 -11.06 -7.80
N ASP A 6 -15.92 -12.16 -8.30
CA ASP A 6 -15.93 -12.52 -9.72
C ASP A 6 -16.54 -11.39 -10.56
N ARG A 7 -17.75 -10.95 -10.19
CA ARG A 7 -18.42 -9.82 -10.85
C ARG A 7 -17.55 -8.56 -10.82
N LEU A 8 -16.98 -8.19 -9.66
CA LEU A 8 -16.14 -7.00 -9.53
C LEU A 8 -14.94 -7.08 -10.49
N LEU A 9 -14.24 -8.23 -10.51
CA LEU A 9 -13.06 -8.41 -11.35
C LEU A 9 -13.41 -8.49 -12.84
N SER A 10 -14.63 -8.91 -13.22
CA SER A 10 -15.07 -8.87 -14.63
C SER A 10 -15.38 -7.44 -15.13
N GLU A 11 -15.65 -6.50 -14.24
CA GLU A 11 -15.99 -5.11 -14.56
C GLU A 11 -14.79 -4.16 -14.59
N VAL A 12 -13.57 -4.63 -14.25
CA VAL A 12 -12.35 -3.79 -14.19
C VAL A 12 -11.28 -4.25 -15.16
N ASP A 13 -10.41 -3.33 -15.58
CA ASP A 13 -9.35 -3.56 -16.57
C ASP A 13 -7.94 -3.30 -16.03
N ALA A 14 -7.81 -2.80 -14.80
CA ALA A 14 -6.52 -2.57 -14.17
C ALA A 14 -6.54 -2.94 -12.69
N VAL A 15 -5.43 -3.46 -12.20
CA VAL A 15 -5.22 -3.79 -10.78
C VAL A 15 -4.18 -2.85 -10.19
N LEU A 16 -4.55 -2.16 -9.12
CA LEU A 16 -3.65 -1.39 -8.27
C LEU A 16 -3.46 -2.18 -6.97
N LEU A 17 -2.25 -2.28 -6.48
CA LEU A 17 -1.95 -3.00 -5.24
C LEU A 17 -1.30 -2.04 -4.25
N ASP A 18 -1.74 -2.06 -3.00
CA ASP A 18 -0.85 -1.60 -1.93
C ASP A 18 0.34 -2.57 -1.83
N PHE A 19 1.43 -2.08 -1.26
CA PHE A 19 2.66 -2.85 -1.12
C PHE A 19 2.69 -3.65 0.18
N ASP A 20 2.57 -2.95 1.32
CA ASP A 20 2.55 -3.59 2.64
C ASP A 20 1.18 -4.23 2.90
N GLY A 21 1.16 -5.52 3.09
CA GLY A 21 -0.04 -6.34 3.21
C GLY A 21 -0.29 -7.16 1.95
N PRO A 22 -0.77 -6.62 0.83
CA PRO A 22 -1.07 -7.39 -0.39
C PRO A 22 0.13 -8.06 -1.06
N ILE A 23 1.31 -7.41 -1.08
CA ILE A 23 2.51 -7.93 -1.76
C ILE A 23 3.47 -8.57 -0.78
N CYS A 24 3.74 -7.91 0.33
CA CYS A 24 4.62 -8.42 1.39
C CYS A 24 4.25 -7.83 2.75
N SER A 25 4.89 -8.31 3.81
CA SER A 25 4.97 -7.64 5.11
C SER A 25 6.35 -7.01 5.20
N ILE A 26 6.45 -5.71 4.89
CA ILE A 26 7.75 -5.02 4.78
C ILE A 26 8.51 -5.04 6.10
N PHE A 27 7.82 -4.92 7.22
CA PHE A 27 8.43 -4.86 8.55
C PHE A 27 8.47 -6.22 9.28
N ALA A 28 8.43 -7.35 8.56
CA ALA A 28 8.46 -8.69 9.17
C ALA A 28 9.76 -8.95 9.95
N GLY A 29 10.92 -8.63 9.37
CA GLY A 29 12.23 -8.82 10.00
C GLY A 29 12.79 -7.57 10.71
N LEU A 30 12.23 -6.39 10.48
CA LEU A 30 12.55 -5.14 11.17
C LEU A 30 11.24 -4.55 11.73
N PRO A 31 10.90 -4.79 13.01
CA PRO A 31 9.59 -4.42 13.55
C PRO A 31 9.26 -2.93 13.42
N ALA A 32 8.06 -2.60 12.89
CA ALA A 32 7.59 -1.23 12.73
C ALA A 32 7.73 -0.36 14.00
N PRO A 33 7.43 -0.85 15.23
CA PRO A 33 7.65 -0.06 16.45
C PRO A 33 9.10 0.31 16.70
N GLN A 34 10.07 -0.52 16.27
CA GLN A 34 11.49 -0.18 16.37
C GLN A 34 11.82 0.97 15.42
N VAL A 35 11.33 0.92 14.18
CA VAL A 35 11.50 2.01 13.21
C VAL A 35 10.86 3.29 13.71
N ALA A 36 9.64 3.23 14.25
CA ALA A 36 8.96 4.38 14.83
C ALA A 36 9.81 5.01 15.96
N THR A 37 10.38 4.19 16.84
CA THR A 37 11.30 4.66 17.90
C THR A 37 12.55 5.34 17.31
N GLU A 38 13.13 4.78 16.23
CA GLU A 38 14.27 5.41 15.53
C GLU A 38 13.90 6.82 15.02
N LEU A 39 12.69 6.99 14.45
CA LEU A 39 12.21 8.30 13.96
C LEU A 39 11.94 9.27 15.10
N ILE A 40 11.36 8.81 16.22
CA ILE A 40 11.12 9.63 17.41
C ILE A 40 12.46 10.14 17.98
N ASN A 41 13.47 9.29 18.06
CA ASN A 41 14.83 9.69 18.46
C ASN A 41 15.46 10.72 17.50
N VAL A 42 15.08 10.70 16.21
CA VAL A 42 15.50 11.76 15.26
C VAL A 42 14.87 13.10 15.65
N LEU A 43 13.58 13.13 15.96
CA LEU A 43 12.86 14.33 16.39
C LEU A 43 13.44 14.91 17.70
N GLU A 44 13.71 14.06 18.69
CA GLU A 44 14.33 14.47 19.96
C GLU A 44 15.69 15.14 19.76
N ARG A 45 16.53 14.60 18.88
CA ARG A 45 17.84 15.21 18.55
C ARG A 45 17.72 16.57 17.91
N HIS A 46 16.61 16.86 17.26
CA HIS A 46 16.31 18.16 16.64
C HIS A 46 15.48 19.07 17.57
N ALA A 47 15.40 18.75 18.87
CA ALA A 47 14.67 19.52 19.88
C ALA A 47 13.20 19.80 19.52
N VAL A 48 12.56 18.86 18.82
CA VAL A 48 11.12 18.92 18.56
C VAL A 48 10.38 18.50 19.81
N ASP A 49 9.46 19.34 20.30
CA ASP A 49 8.60 18.98 21.43
C ASP A 49 7.68 17.82 21.07
N ILE A 50 7.92 16.69 21.72
CA ILE A 50 7.14 15.46 21.49
C ILE A 50 6.11 15.33 22.60
N LEU A 51 4.82 15.33 22.21
CA LEU A 51 3.72 15.12 23.14
C LEU A 51 3.77 13.70 23.74
N PRO A 52 3.33 13.49 24.99
CA PRO A 52 3.41 12.19 25.65
C PRO A 52 2.73 11.03 24.90
N ASP A 53 1.66 11.30 24.17
CA ASP A 53 0.95 10.33 23.34
C ASP A 53 1.69 9.98 22.03
N PHE A 54 2.70 10.78 21.67
CA PHE A 54 3.53 10.58 20.49
C PHE A 54 4.76 9.70 20.78
N VAL A 55 5.30 9.74 21.99
CA VAL A 55 6.53 9.00 22.40
C VAL A 55 6.43 7.50 22.17
N ASN A 56 5.23 6.95 22.25
CA ASN A 56 4.96 5.51 22.13
C ASN A 56 4.22 5.15 20.81
N GLU A 57 4.24 6.02 19.80
CA GLU A 57 3.63 5.72 18.51
C GLU A 57 4.33 4.52 17.85
N PRO A 58 3.63 3.39 17.62
CA PRO A 58 4.26 2.20 17.07
C PRO A 58 4.31 2.16 15.52
N ASP A 59 3.62 3.09 14.84
CA ASP A 59 3.56 3.16 13.38
C ASP A 59 4.48 4.25 12.84
N PRO A 60 5.56 3.91 12.11
CA PRO A 60 6.49 4.91 11.57
C PRO A 60 5.84 5.86 10.56
N LEU A 61 4.80 5.42 9.84
CA LEU A 61 4.04 6.29 8.94
C LEU A 61 3.21 7.32 9.72
N GLU A 62 2.69 6.93 10.87
CA GLU A 62 1.96 7.83 11.75
C GLU A 62 2.91 8.86 12.40
N VAL A 63 4.15 8.46 12.75
CA VAL A 63 5.18 9.41 13.20
C VAL A 63 5.38 10.50 12.15
N LEU A 64 5.57 10.12 10.87
CA LEU A 64 5.75 11.09 9.79
C LEU A 64 4.48 11.94 9.57
N ARG A 65 3.28 11.34 9.67
CA ARG A 65 2.01 12.06 9.51
C ARG A 65 1.79 13.13 10.57
N ARG A 66 2.14 12.84 11.81
CA ARG A 66 1.95 13.77 12.95
C ARG A 66 2.83 15.02 12.87
N ILE A 67 3.94 14.98 12.16
CA ILE A 67 4.79 16.15 11.91
C ILE A 67 4.41 16.91 10.64
N SER A 68 3.36 16.51 9.94
CA SER A 68 2.84 17.20 8.75
C SER A 68 2.50 18.65 9.09
N GLY A 69 2.89 19.56 8.19
CA GLY A 69 2.69 21.01 8.39
C GLY A 69 3.70 21.68 9.34
N GLY A 70 4.63 20.93 9.92
CA GLY A 70 5.75 21.45 10.71
C GLY A 70 6.92 21.98 9.86
N ASP A 71 8.08 22.09 10.50
CA ASP A 71 9.30 22.54 9.83
C ASP A 71 9.69 21.57 8.69
N ARG A 72 9.86 22.12 7.48
CA ARG A 72 10.17 21.33 6.29
C ARG A 72 11.48 20.54 6.41
N HIS A 73 12.50 21.12 7.04
CA HIS A 73 13.79 20.44 7.23
C HIS A 73 13.64 19.23 8.16
N ILE A 74 12.84 19.37 9.22
CA ILE A 74 12.53 18.26 10.15
C ILE A 74 11.77 17.15 9.40
N ILE A 75 10.73 17.51 8.62
CA ILE A 75 9.98 16.54 7.81
C ILE A 75 10.92 15.79 6.86
N GLN A 76 11.82 16.48 6.16
CA GLN A 76 12.81 15.86 5.27
C GLN A 76 13.76 14.92 6.02
N THR A 77 14.25 15.34 7.18
CA THR A 77 15.17 14.51 7.99
C THR A 77 14.49 13.21 8.46
N VAL A 78 13.23 13.29 8.90
CA VAL A 78 12.46 12.11 9.31
C VAL A 78 12.13 11.24 8.10
N GLU A 79 11.75 11.85 6.97
CA GLU A 79 11.51 11.15 5.70
C GLU A 79 12.74 10.35 5.25
N ASP A 80 13.93 10.97 5.27
CA ASP A 80 15.19 10.32 4.89
C ASP A 80 15.49 9.13 5.82
N ALA A 81 15.28 9.31 7.13
CA ALA A 81 15.44 8.24 8.11
C ALA A 81 14.46 7.07 7.86
N LEU A 82 13.20 7.38 7.56
CA LEU A 82 12.19 6.37 7.23
C LEU A 82 12.52 5.64 5.92
N CYS A 83 12.89 6.36 4.87
CA CYS A 83 13.32 5.75 3.61
C CYS A 83 14.51 4.81 3.79
N ALA A 84 15.48 5.19 4.64
CA ALA A 84 16.63 4.34 4.97
C ALA A 84 16.19 3.09 5.75
N ALA A 85 15.25 3.22 6.68
CA ALA A 85 14.70 2.10 7.43
C ALA A 85 13.92 1.13 6.53
N GLU A 86 13.06 1.65 5.65
CA GLU A 86 12.30 0.85 4.67
C GLU A 86 13.22 0.07 3.74
N LYS A 87 14.34 0.65 3.28
CA LYS A 87 15.34 -0.04 2.48
C LYS A 87 16.00 -1.20 3.23
N ARG A 88 16.28 -1.04 4.53
CA ARG A 88 16.80 -2.15 5.37
C ARG A 88 15.73 -3.22 5.60
N ALA A 89 14.47 -2.78 5.81
CA ALA A 89 13.36 -3.69 6.07
C ALA A 89 13.06 -4.62 4.88
N VAL A 90 13.21 -4.14 3.66
CA VAL A 90 12.99 -4.91 2.43
C VAL A 90 13.85 -6.18 2.36
N ASP A 91 15.07 -6.17 2.90
CA ASP A 91 15.98 -7.33 2.87
C ASP A 91 15.44 -8.52 3.69
N SER A 92 14.52 -8.26 4.62
CA SER A 92 13.90 -9.25 5.51
C SER A 92 12.36 -9.23 5.47
N ALA A 93 11.81 -8.63 4.41
CA ALA A 93 10.36 -8.59 4.20
C ALA A 93 9.82 -9.99 3.83
N ASP A 94 8.71 -10.39 4.43
CA ASP A 94 8.05 -11.65 4.13
C ASP A 94 7.06 -11.49 2.97
N PRO A 95 7.18 -12.28 1.88
CA PRO A 95 6.20 -12.27 0.80
C PRO A 95 4.81 -12.68 1.30
N THR A 96 3.79 -11.92 0.91
CA THR A 96 2.41 -12.31 1.20
C THR A 96 2.03 -13.53 0.33
N PRO A 97 1.49 -14.60 0.93
CA PRO A 97 1.03 -15.75 0.18
C PRO A 97 0.06 -15.34 -0.95
N TYR A 98 0.37 -15.79 -2.17
CA TYR A 98 -0.37 -15.48 -3.41
C TYR A 98 -0.30 -14.01 -3.88
N GLY A 99 0.48 -13.12 -3.24
CA GLY A 99 0.66 -11.75 -3.71
C GLY A 99 1.33 -11.69 -5.09
N ARG A 100 2.37 -12.54 -5.30
CA ARG A 100 3.02 -12.72 -6.60
C ARG A 100 2.03 -13.23 -7.66
N GLU A 101 1.23 -14.24 -7.31
CA GLU A 101 0.28 -14.87 -8.24
C GLU A 101 -0.79 -13.87 -8.70
N VAL A 102 -1.24 -12.96 -7.86
CA VAL A 102 -2.16 -11.87 -8.25
C VAL A 102 -1.52 -11.00 -9.32
N ILE A 103 -0.27 -10.59 -9.15
CA ILE A 103 0.46 -9.74 -10.10
C ILE A 103 0.59 -10.46 -11.45
N VAL A 104 1.04 -11.72 -11.43
CA VAL A 104 1.27 -12.50 -12.65
C VAL A 104 -0.06 -12.80 -13.36
N ALA A 105 -1.08 -13.25 -12.63
CA ALA A 105 -2.38 -13.58 -13.20
C ALA A 105 -3.08 -12.34 -13.82
N ALA A 106 -2.99 -11.17 -13.17
CA ALA A 106 -3.52 -9.93 -13.73
C ALA A 106 -2.84 -9.59 -15.07
N ARG A 107 -1.51 -9.72 -15.15
CA ARG A 107 -0.75 -9.47 -16.38
C ARG A 107 -1.09 -10.49 -17.47
N GLN A 108 -1.27 -11.76 -17.12
CA GLN A 108 -1.70 -12.82 -18.07
C GLN A 108 -3.12 -12.56 -18.60
N ALA A 109 -4.00 -12.01 -17.77
CA ALA A 109 -5.34 -11.57 -18.16
C ALA A 109 -5.34 -10.23 -18.96
N GLY A 110 -4.17 -9.72 -19.36
CA GLY A 110 -4.04 -8.48 -20.12
C GLY A 110 -4.25 -7.19 -19.32
N MET A 111 -4.34 -7.29 -17.99
CA MET A 111 -4.57 -6.14 -17.11
C MET A 111 -3.24 -5.51 -16.70
N PRO A 112 -3.04 -4.19 -16.85
CA PRO A 112 -1.90 -3.50 -16.24
C PRO A 112 -1.98 -3.58 -14.71
N VAL A 113 -0.80 -3.69 -14.10
CA VAL A 113 -0.64 -3.72 -12.64
C VAL A 113 0.20 -2.54 -12.20
N ALA A 114 -0.30 -1.76 -11.25
CA ALA A 114 0.43 -0.69 -10.58
C ALA A 114 0.56 -0.95 -9.08
N VAL A 115 1.56 -0.34 -8.44
CA VAL A 115 1.67 -0.30 -6.98
C VAL A 115 1.45 1.12 -6.50
N VAL A 116 0.61 1.27 -5.46
CA VAL A 116 0.29 2.56 -4.82
C VAL A 116 0.40 2.40 -3.32
N SER A 117 1.46 2.91 -2.73
CA SER A 117 1.76 2.68 -1.31
C SER A 117 2.18 3.94 -0.57
N ASN A 118 1.98 3.91 0.76
CA ASN A 118 2.57 4.89 1.67
C ASN A 118 4.04 4.60 2.03
N ASN A 119 4.62 3.50 1.54
CA ASN A 119 6.06 3.26 1.60
C ASN A 119 6.80 4.03 0.50
N SER A 120 8.11 4.23 0.67
CA SER A 120 8.94 4.90 -0.32
C SER A 120 9.04 4.09 -1.62
N ALA A 121 9.01 4.77 -2.76
CA ALA A 121 9.14 4.13 -4.07
C ALA A 121 10.44 3.31 -4.19
N GLY A 122 11.54 3.81 -3.62
CA GLY A 122 12.83 3.11 -3.66
C GLY A 122 12.84 1.77 -2.92
N ALA A 123 12.13 1.64 -1.79
CA ALA A 123 11.97 0.36 -1.09
C ALA A 123 11.12 -0.61 -1.92
N ILE A 124 9.99 -0.14 -2.46
CA ILE A 124 9.10 -0.93 -3.32
C ILE A 124 9.85 -1.47 -4.54
N GLU A 125 10.55 -0.60 -5.27
CA GLU A 125 11.32 -1.00 -6.46
C GLU A 125 12.42 -2.02 -6.13
N THR A 126 13.10 -1.87 -4.98
CA THR A 126 14.12 -2.81 -4.52
C THR A 126 13.49 -4.18 -4.28
N TYR A 127 12.36 -4.25 -3.57
CA TYR A 127 11.63 -5.50 -3.35
C TYR A 127 11.21 -6.15 -4.68
N LEU A 128 10.57 -5.38 -5.56
CA LEU A 128 10.08 -5.89 -6.85
C LEU A 128 11.23 -6.44 -7.71
N LYS A 129 12.40 -5.80 -7.71
CA LYS A 129 13.60 -6.28 -8.42
C LYS A 129 14.12 -7.58 -7.81
N THR A 130 14.29 -7.63 -6.49
CA THR A 130 14.78 -8.81 -5.76
C THR A 130 13.89 -10.03 -6.00
N HIS A 131 12.56 -9.81 -6.03
CA HIS A 131 11.57 -10.88 -6.24
C HIS A 131 11.20 -11.11 -7.70
N ARG A 132 11.90 -10.48 -8.68
CA ARG A 132 11.65 -10.63 -10.13
C ARG A 132 10.20 -10.29 -10.50
N LEU A 133 9.67 -9.20 -9.95
CA LEU A 133 8.33 -8.69 -10.20
C LEU A 133 8.34 -7.34 -10.93
N ALA A 134 9.51 -6.69 -11.05
CA ALA A 134 9.62 -5.34 -11.60
C ALA A 134 9.10 -5.20 -13.03
N GLU A 135 9.22 -6.24 -13.86
CA GLU A 135 8.73 -6.25 -15.25
C GLU A 135 7.19 -6.33 -15.37
N TYR A 136 6.52 -6.78 -14.31
CA TYR A 136 5.06 -6.94 -14.28
C TYR A 136 4.32 -5.72 -13.75
N VAL A 137 5.03 -4.78 -13.11
CA VAL A 137 4.44 -3.67 -12.36
C VAL A 137 4.88 -2.33 -12.92
N SER A 138 3.94 -1.53 -13.38
CA SER A 138 4.14 -0.14 -13.79
C SER A 138 2.81 0.62 -13.81
N PRO A 139 2.71 1.80 -13.18
CA PRO A 139 3.74 2.50 -12.42
C PRO A 139 3.92 1.96 -10.98
N VAL A 140 5.01 2.37 -10.33
CA VAL A 140 5.19 2.34 -8.89
C VAL A 140 5.00 3.76 -8.36
N VAL A 141 3.96 3.96 -7.55
CA VAL A 141 3.66 5.22 -6.88
C VAL A 141 3.85 5.01 -5.39
N GLY A 142 4.99 5.42 -4.89
CA GLY A 142 5.28 5.45 -3.45
C GLY A 142 4.87 6.76 -2.80
N ARG A 143 5.18 6.90 -1.51
CA ARG A 143 4.97 8.12 -0.75
C ARG A 143 5.67 9.32 -1.41
N ALA A 144 4.96 10.45 -1.50
CA ALA A 144 5.52 11.71 -1.95
C ALA A 144 6.56 12.20 -0.93
N TYR A 145 7.78 12.49 -1.40
CA TYR A 145 8.90 12.86 -0.53
C TYR A 145 8.62 14.15 0.25
N ALA A 146 8.70 14.05 1.56
CA ALA A 146 8.46 15.15 2.51
C ALA A 146 7.10 15.86 2.34
N GLU A 147 6.08 15.14 1.89
CA GLU A 147 4.69 15.60 1.77
C GLU A 147 3.72 14.57 2.40
N PRO A 148 3.82 14.34 3.73
CA PRO A 148 3.04 13.29 4.41
C PRO A 148 1.52 13.49 4.31
N GLU A 149 1.05 14.72 4.07
CA GLU A 149 -0.36 15.02 3.83
C GLU A 149 -0.90 14.38 2.55
N LYS A 150 -0.02 14.02 1.61
CA LYS A 150 -0.39 13.32 0.36
C LYS A 150 -0.39 11.79 0.49
N MET A 151 -0.12 11.25 1.68
CA MET A 151 -0.27 9.82 1.92
C MET A 151 -1.75 9.40 1.89
N LYS A 152 -2.04 8.17 1.43
CA LYS A 152 -3.38 7.59 1.60
C LYS A 152 -3.84 7.79 3.06
N PRO A 153 -5.06 8.26 3.33
CA PRO A 153 -6.24 8.23 2.46
C PRO A 153 -6.38 9.38 1.46
N ASP A 154 -5.40 10.31 1.34
CA ASP A 154 -5.42 11.27 0.26
C ASP A 154 -5.47 10.55 -1.10
N PRO A 155 -6.37 10.93 -2.03
CA PRO A 155 -6.53 10.24 -3.30
C PRO A 155 -5.40 10.47 -4.31
N THR A 156 -4.53 11.46 -4.08
CA THR A 156 -3.50 11.91 -5.02
C THR A 156 -2.63 10.78 -5.57
N PRO A 157 -2.04 9.87 -4.75
CA PRO A 157 -1.20 8.79 -5.28
C PRO A 157 -2.01 7.80 -6.13
N ILE A 158 -3.25 7.50 -5.76
CA ILE A 158 -4.12 6.61 -6.52
C ILE A 158 -4.50 7.24 -7.86
N GLN A 159 -4.87 8.53 -7.86
CA GLN A 159 -5.17 9.28 -9.08
C GLN A 159 -3.96 9.37 -10.02
N GLN A 160 -2.75 9.51 -9.46
CA GLN A 160 -1.50 9.49 -10.24
C GLN A 160 -1.32 8.14 -10.92
N ALA A 161 -1.48 7.02 -10.21
CA ALA A 161 -1.38 5.68 -10.78
C ALA A 161 -2.42 5.46 -11.89
N VAL A 162 -3.68 5.82 -11.64
CA VAL A 162 -4.79 5.72 -12.60
C VAL A 162 -4.49 6.50 -13.88
N ARG A 163 -4.02 7.75 -13.77
CA ARG A 163 -3.63 8.56 -14.93
C ARG A 163 -2.51 7.91 -15.74
N THR A 164 -1.50 7.33 -15.06
CA THR A 164 -0.35 6.70 -15.71
C THR A 164 -0.74 5.39 -16.40
N VAL A 165 -1.63 4.61 -15.77
CA VAL A 165 -2.17 3.37 -16.37
C VAL A 165 -3.06 3.65 -17.58
N GLY A 166 -3.72 4.82 -17.62
CA GLY A 166 -4.56 5.23 -18.73
C GLY A 166 -5.93 4.53 -18.79
N ILE A 167 -6.37 3.90 -17.70
CA ILE A 167 -7.66 3.23 -17.57
C ILE A 167 -8.60 4.12 -16.73
N PRO A 168 -9.90 4.27 -17.09
CA PRO A 168 -10.83 5.04 -16.29
C PRO A 168 -10.90 4.57 -14.82
N PRO A 169 -11.02 5.50 -13.83
CA PRO A 169 -10.99 5.14 -12.41
C PRO A 169 -11.98 4.04 -12.00
N ASN A 170 -13.22 4.10 -12.53
CA ASN A 170 -14.26 3.12 -12.24
C ASN A 170 -14.01 1.74 -12.89
N ARG A 171 -13.01 1.63 -13.75
CA ARG A 171 -12.50 0.37 -14.34
C ARG A 171 -11.16 -0.06 -13.75
N CYS A 172 -10.71 0.60 -12.69
CA CYS A 172 -9.57 0.21 -11.87
C CYS A 172 -10.05 -0.38 -10.55
N VAL A 173 -9.30 -1.31 -9.98
CA VAL A 173 -9.51 -1.81 -8.62
C VAL A 173 -8.23 -1.68 -7.81
N LEU A 174 -8.34 -1.12 -6.59
CA LEU A 174 -7.27 -1.13 -5.60
C LEU A 174 -7.46 -2.31 -4.65
N VAL A 175 -6.41 -3.06 -4.39
CA VAL A 175 -6.37 -4.07 -3.32
C VAL A 175 -5.50 -3.52 -2.20
N GLY A 176 -6.03 -3.39 -1.01
CA GLY A 176 -5.30 -2.88 0.15
C GLY A 176 -5.74 -3.52 1.45
N ASP A 177 -4.93 -3.40 2.50
CA ASP A 177 -5.15 -4.06 3.78
C ASP A 177 -5.44 -3.08 4.94
N SER A 178 -5.64 -1.78 4.62
CA SER A 178 -5.88 -0.70 5.57
C SER A 178 -7.16 0.09 5.26
N LEU A 179 -7.66 0.83 6.23
CA LEU A 179 -8.75 1.78 6.01
C LEU A 179 -8.33 2.95 5.11
N THR A 180 -7.05 3.32 5.13
CA THR A 180 -6.52 4.38 4.28
C THR A 180 -6.58 4.01 2.81
N ASP A 181 -6.42 2.73 2.46
CA ASP A 181 -6.62 2.24 1.10
C ASP A 181 -8.07 2.36 0.65
N ILE A 182 -9.00 1.93 1.51
CA ILE A 182 -10.43 1.96 1.19
C ILE A 182 -10.90 3.40 1.01
N HIS A 183 -10.58 4.28 1.95
CA HIS A 183 -11.00 5.67 1.88
C HIS A 183 -10.36 6.40 0.69
N GLY A 184 -9.05 6.18 0.45
CA GLY A 184 -8.34 6.78 -0.69
C GLY A 184 -8.88 6.30 -2.04
N ALA A 185 -9.17 5.00 -2.20
CA ALA A 185 -9.76 4.46 -3.41
C ALA A 185 -11.13 5.06 -3.70
N ARG A 186 -11.99 5.13 -2.67
CA ARG A 186 -13.32 5.75 -2.82
C ARG A 186 -13.23 7.23 -3.18
N ALA A 187 -12.32 7.98 -2.54
CA ALA A 187 -12.10 9.39 -2.87
C ALA A 187 -11.56 9.59 -4.30
N ALA A 188 -10.83 8.59 -4.83
CA ALA A 188 -10.36 8.57 -6.22
C ALA A 188 -11.37 8.00 -7.22
N ASN A 189 -12.59 7.59 -6.80
CA ASN A 189 -13.59 6.87 -7.61
C ASN A 189 -13.06 5.56 -8.21
N VAL A 190 -12.14 4.89 -7.50
CA VAL A 190 -11.59 3.59 -7.82
C VAL A 190 -12.30 2.53 -6.98
N ARG A 191 -12.61 1.38 -7.57
CA ARG A 191 -13.16 0.23 -6.84
C ARG A 191 -12.13 -0.31 -5.85
N VAL A 192 -12.58 -0.94 -4.76
CA VAL A 192 -11.64 -1.41 -3.74
C VAL A 192 -11.98 -2.79 -3.20
N ILE A 193 -10.96 -3.64 -3.16
CA ILE A 193 -10.97 -4.93 -2.46
C ILE A 193 -10.19 -4.78 -1.16
N GLY A 194 -10.85 -4.99 -0.03
CA GLY A 194 -10.18 -5.04 1.26
C GLY A 194 -9.53 -6.41 1.51
N TYR A 195 -8.22 -6.47 1.65
CA TYR A 195 -7.50 -7.66 2.08
C TYR A 195 -7.50 -7.76 3.61
N ALA A 196 -8.43 -8.54 4.15
CA ALA A 196 -8.55 -8.76 5.59
C ALA A 196 -7.61 -9.88 6.06
N ASN A 197 -6.31 -9.58 6.14
CA ASN A 197 -5.28 -10.49 6.67
C ASN A 197 -5.46 -10.85 8.16
N ARG A 198 -6.45 -10.24 8.83
CA ARG A 198 -6.91 -10.56 10.19
C ARG A 198 -8.45 -10.52 10.23
N PRO A 199 -9.11 -11.45 10.94
CA PRO A 199 -10.59 -11.51 10.99
C PRO A 199 -11.26 -10.22 11.45
N THR A 200 -10.60 -9.46 12.34
CA THR A 200 -11.11 -8.19 12.87
C THR A 200 -11.26 -7.10 11.80
N LYS A 201 -10.56 -7.21 10.67
CA LYS A 201 -10.63 -6.25 9.56
C LYS A 201 -11.89 -6.41 8.70
N ILE A 202 -12.50 -7.61 8.64
CA ILE A 202 -13.61 -7.92 7.72
C ILE A 202 -14.77 -6.93 7.90
N LYS A 203 -15.33 -6.85 9.12
CA LYS A 203 -16.46 -5.93 9.38
C LYS A 203 -16.09 -4.48 9.20
N ARG A 204 -14.87 -4.10 9.56
CA ARG A 204 -14.37 -2.72 9.42
C ARG A 204 -14.29 -2.31 7.95
N PHE A 205 -13.80 -3.19 7.08
CA PHE A 205 -13.68 -2.93 5.65
C PHE A 205 -15.05 -2.88 4.96
N GLN A 206 -15.96 -3.77 5.35
CA GLN A 206 -17.35 -3.72 4.88
C GLN A 206 -18.02 -2.39 5.28
N ALA A 207 -17.88 -1.97 6.53
CA ALA A 207 -18.43 -0.71 7.02
C ALA A 207 -17.81 0.52 6.36
N ALA A 208 -16.53 0.47 5.99
CA ALA A 208 -15.84 1.52 5.26
C ALA A 208 -16.20 1.56 3.75
N GLY A 209 -16.99 0.59 3.27
CA GLY A 209 -17.49 0.55 1.91
C GLY A 209 -16.54 -0.10 0.92
N ALA A 210 -15.78 -1.12 1.32
CA ALA A 210 -15.08 -1.97 0.37
C ALA A 210 -16.08 -2.68 -0.56
N ASP A 211 -15.81 -2.71 -1.86
CA ASP A 211 -16.69 -3.38 -2.86
C ASP A 211 -16.66 -4.90 -2.70
N ALA A 212 -15.51 -5.43 -2.27
CA ALA A 212 -15.35 -6.82 -1.84
C ALA A 212 -14.34 -6.90 -0.68
N VAL A 213 -14.45 -7.96 0.13
CA VAL A 213 -13.47 -8.27 1.17
C VAL A 213 -13.02 -9.72 1.01
N VAL A 214 -11.71 -9.91 0.91
CA VAL A 214 -11.05 -11.21 0.82
C VAL A 214 -10.19 -11.47 2.06
N THR A 215 -9.98 -12.71 2.40
CA THR A 215 -9.11 -13.13 3.52
C THR A 215 -7.79 -13.72 3.04
N SER A 216 -7.69 -13.99 1.73
CA SER A 216 -6.48 -14.49 1.08
C SER A 216 -6.33 -13.83 -0.29
N MET A 217 -5.10 -13.44 -0.65
CA MET A 217 -4.78 -13.00 -2.00
C MET A 217 -5.03 -14.10 -3.04
N GLY A 218 -5.03 -15.38 -2.62
CA GLY A 218 -5.37 -16.51 -3.49
C GLY A 218 -6.82 -16.52 -3.98
N GLU A 219 -7.74 -15.81 -3.33
CA GLU A 219 -9.11 -15.63 -3.83
C GLU A 219 -9.09 -14.77 -5.10
N ILE A 220 -8.31 -13.67 -5.08
CA ILE A 220 -8.15 -12.76 -6.22
C ILE A 220 -7.38 -13.46 -7.36
N ALA A 221 -6.26 -14.12 -7.05
CA ALA A 221 -5.46 -14.82 -8.04
C ALA A 221 -6.28 -15.86 -8.82
N ARG A 222 -7.11 -16.63 -8.12
CA ARG A 222 -7.97 -17.65 -8.74
C ARG A 222 -8.96 -17.06 -9.75
N GLU A 223 -9.60 -15.94 -9.41
CA GLU A 223 -10.56 -15.30 -10.32
C GLU A 223 -9.85 -14.65 -11.54
N LEU A 224 -8.66 -14.08 -11.34
CA LEU A 224 -7.86 -13.55 -12.43
C LEU A 224 -7.36 -14.64 -13.39
N ILE A 225 -6.97 -15.81 -12.88
CA ILE A 225 -6.57 -16.97 -13.71
C ILE A 225 -7.74 -17.42 -14.58
N LYS A 226 -8.95 -17.56 -14.03
CA LYS A 226 -10.13 -17.92 -14.81
C LYS A 226 -10.38 -16.94 -15.96
N ARG A 227 -10.11 -15.64 -15.75
CA ARG A 227 -10.27 -14.61 -16.77
C ARG A 227 -9.22 -14.72 -17.87
N SER A 228 -8.01 -15.21 -17.59
CA SER A 228 -6.97 -15.40 -18.60
C SER A 228 -7.25 -16.59 -19.51
N ASP A 229 -8.05 -17.55 -19.04
CA ASP A 229 -8.38 -18.79 -19.76
C ASP A 229 -9.67 -18.67 -20.60
N ALA A 230 -10.39 -17.54 -20.51
CA ALA A 230 -11.66 -17.27 -21.18
C ALA A 230 -11.47 -16.45 -22.45
#